data_d142fdf605b8ad191d76a1d80e7fc33e
#
_entry.id   d142fdf605b8ad191d76a1d80e7fc33e
#
_cell.length_a   1.000
_cell.length_b   1.000
_cell.length_c   1.000
_cell.angle_alpha   90.00
_cell.angle_beta   90.00
_cell.angle_gamma   90.00
#
_symmetry.space_group_name_H-M   'P 1'
#
loop_
_entity.id
_entity.type
_entity.pdbx_description
1 polymer ?
#
loop_
_entity_poly.entity_id
_entity_poly.type
_entity_poly.pdbx_seq_one_letter_code
_entity_poly.pdbx_strand_id
1 'polypeptide(L)'
;MKIIHISDLHLNTYFKNSHLEEIKFILNFIAKENFDHLIISGDLTDNADSQDFEILRDLFKRKDLLRGDRLSLMIGNHDVYGGIVTPNDIFTFHEKCEKINYHLRLNEFYLYFFETFENCAYRNDYYPYAKKFGDLLIVAMNSVMPYSKVRNPFASNGSVNLEQYNEVIKILEEFSSVKRKLIFTHHHFNKIKSLRTGGLYNVWNNIEKQTIKLKKKKRLFNMLRKYNVDLVLHGHYHKSEEYYRKGIRFLNAGATIKDSPRKTIRINIIEISKEKISVDIKKLDLNSHRGVYYPVNKTITGPEYPRIILQ
;
A
#
# COMPACT_ATOMS: atom_id res chain seq x y z
N MET A 1 -12.05 -2.12 18.11
CA MET A 1 -10.68 -1.99 17.53
C MET A 1 -10.67 -0.78 16.61
N LYS A 2 -9.66 0.09 16.76
CA LYS A 2 -9.46 1.29 15.95
C LYS A 2 -8.28 1.06 15.00
N ILE A 3 -8.52 1.07 13.69
CA ILE A 3 -7.51 0.87 12.65
C ILE A 3 -7.27 2.18 11.92
N ILE A 4 -6.01 2.50 11.66
CA ILE A 4 -5.64 3.56 10.73
C ILE A 4 -5.25 2.93 9.40
N HIS A 5 -5.74 3.48 8.29
CA HIS A 5 -5.40 3.05 6.95
C HIS A 5 -4.85 4.21 6.13
N ILE A 6 -3.65 4.02 5.61
CA ILE A 6 -2.94 4.92 4.69
C ILE A 6 -2.39 4.12 3.50
N SER A 7 -1.96 4.80 2.45
CA SER A 7 -1.39 4.18 1.25
C SER A 7 -0.56 5.19 0.46
N ASP A 8 0.23 4.69 -0.47
CA ASP A 8 0.89 5.49 -1.50
C ASP A 8 1.74 6.60 -0.87
N LEU A 9 2.72 6.20 -0.06
CA LEU A 9 3.66 7.11 0.61
C LEU A 9 4.70 7.67 -0.37
N HIS A 10 5.07 6.88 -1.39
CA HIS A 10 6.00 7.26 -2.44
C HIS A 10 7.25 7.96 -1.91
N LEU A 11 7.87 7.43 -0.84
CA LEU A 11 9.12 8.00 -0.35
C LEU A 11 10.15 8.00 -1.47
N ASN A 12 10.78 9.16 -1.67
CA ASN A 12 11.83 9.36 -2.64
C ASN A 12 12.77 10.43 -2.11
N THR A 13 13.78 10.01 -1.39
CA THR A 13 14.71 10.93 -0.74
C THR A 13 15.70 11.57 -1.71
N TYR A 14 15.91 10.97 -2.87
CA TYR A 14 16.80 11.48 -3.88
C TYR A 14 16.23 12.68 -4.66
N PHE A 15 14.95 12.58 -5.06
CA PHE A 15 14.31 13.61 -5.89
C PHE A 15 13.32 14.50 -5.12
N LYS A 16 12.79 14.02 -3.98
CA LYS A 16 11.67 14.67 -3.27
C LYS A 16 11.87 14.67 -1.76
N ASN A 17 12.82 15.44 -1.28
CA ASN A 17 13.13 15.53 0.16
C ASN A 17 11.92 15.92 1.04
N SER A 18 10.92 16.63 0.48
CA SER A 18 9.71 16.99 1.21
C SER A 18 8.88 15.78 1.63
N HIS A 19 8.92 14.68 0.88
CA HIS A 19 8.17 13.47 1.20
C HIS A 19 8.58 12.86 2.53
N LEU A 20 9.88 12.89 2.85
CA LEU A 20 10.38 12.39 4.14
C LEU A 20 9.79 13.17 5.32
N GLU A 21 9.75 14.50 5.22
CA GLU A 21 9.20 15.33 6.30
C GLU A 21 7.68 15.17 6.42
N GLU A 22 6.99 14.98 5.31
CA GLU A 22 5.57 14.70 5.29
C GLU A 22 5.25 13.33 5.91
N ILE A 23 6.06 12.30 5.63
CA ILE A 23 5.93 10.98 6.28
C ILE A 23 6.19 11.08 7.79
N LYS A 24 7.25 11.76 8.21
CA LYS A 24 7.52 12.00 9.62
C LYS A 24 6.35 12.69 10.33
N PHE A 25 5.77 13.70 9.69
CA PHE A 25 4.60 14.39 10.21
C PHE A 25 3.41 13.44 10.38
N ILE A 26 3.10 12.63 9.36
CA ILE A 26 2.01 11.64 9.39
C ILE A 26 2.24 10.62 10.50
N LEU A 27 3.43 10.05 10.59
CA LEU A 27 3.76 9.05 11.61
C LEU A 27 3.74 9.65 13.02
N ASN A 28 4.16 10.92 13.19
CA ASN A 28 4.02 11.64 14.45
C ASN A 28 2.55 11.88 14.84
N PHE A 29 1.71 12.20 13.85
CA PHE A 29 0.28 12.32 14.07
C PHE A 29 -0.33 10.97 14.46
N ILE A 30 -0.05 9.91 13.71
CA ILE A 30 -0.54 8.55 13.98
C ILE A 30 -0.12 8.08 15.37
N ALA A 31 1.13 8.32 15.76
CA ALA A 31 1.65 7.93 17.08
C ALA A 31 0.95 8.62 18.26
N LYS A 32 0.32 9.79 18.02
CA LYS A 32 -0.47 10.51 19.04
C LYS A 32 -1.94 10.04 19.09
N GLU A 33 -2.42 9.39 18.03
CA GLU A 33 -3.75 8.80 18.00
C GLU A 33 -3.76 7.50 18.82
N ASN A 34 -4.79 7.32 19.63
CA ASN A 34 -5.00 6.03 20.28
C ASN A 34 -5.60 5.04 19.27
N PHE A 35 -4.74 4.22 18.65
CA PHE A 35 -5.12 3.22 17.67
C PHE A 35 -4.52 1.85 18.00
N ASP A 36 -5.17 0.81 17.53
CA ASP A 36 -4.74 -0.57 17.76
C ASP A 36 -3.81 -1.07 16.65
N HIS A 37 -4.11 -0.74 15.38
CA HIS A 37 -3.39 -1.29 14.24
C HIS A 37 -3.31 -0.29 13.06
N LEU A 38 -2.15 -0.25 12.40
CA LEU A 38 -1.92 0.52 11.17
C LEU A 38 -1.89 -0.42 9.96
N ILE A 39 -2.58 -0.06 8.90
CA ILE A 39 -2.52 -0.75 7.60
C ILE A 39 -1.97 0.23 6.56
N ILE A 40 -0.91 -0.18 5.84
CA ILE A 40 -0.37 0.55 4.69
C ILE A 40 -0.56 -0.31 3.44
N SER A 41 -1.40 0.15 2.52
CA SER A 41 -1.84 -0.68 1.38
C SER A 41 -0.98 -0.51 0.11
N GLY A 42 0.33 -0.31 0.27
CA GLY A 42 1.33 -0.37 -0.81
C GLY A 42 1.88 0.99 -1.23
N ASP A 43 2.83 0.93 -2.17
CA ASP A 43 3.60 2.05 -2.69
C ASP A 43 4.24 2.87 -1.55
N LEU A 44 5.06 2.17 -0.76
CA LEU A 44 5.82 2.76 0.34
C LEU A 44 6.91 3.68 -0.22
N THR A 45 7.59 3.24 -1.28
CA THR A 45 8.65 3.96 -1.97
C THR A 45 8.22 4.32 -3.40
N ASP A 46 8.87 5.32 -4.00
CA ASP A 46 8.59 5.74 -5.37
C ASP A 46 9.41 4.94 -6.40
N ASN A 47 10.58 4.43 -6.01
CA ASN A 47 11.54 3.81 -6.92
C ASN A 47 12.05 2.41 -6.51
N ALA A 48 11.48 1.79 -5.49
CA ALA A 48 12.01 0.56 -4.91
C ALA A 48 13.48 0.69 -4.49
N ASP A 49 13.86 1.85 -3.98
CA ASP A 49 15.23 2.12 -3.54
C ASP A 49 15.47 1.53 -2.15
N SER A 50 16.61 0.87 -1.96
CA SER A 50 16.98 0.23 -0.69
C SER A 50 17.12 1.24 0.44
N GLN A 51 17.69 2.43 0.17
CA GLN A 51 17.85 3.47 1.15
C GLN A 51 16.50 4.01 1.64
N ASP A 52 15.52 4.15 0.74
CA ASP A 52 14.18 4.58 1.11
C ASP A 52 13.47 3.53 1.98
N PHE A 53 13.65 2.23 1.71
CA PHE A 53 13.14 1.16 2.59
C PHE A 53 13.81 1.18 3.97
N GLU A 54 15.12 1.38 4.05
CA GLU A 54 15.85 1.51 5.32
C GLU A 54 15.33 2.69 6.15
N ILE A 55 15.15 3.84 5.52
CA ILE A 55 14.61 5.03 6.18
C ILE A 55 13.21 4.78 6.73
N LEU A 56 12.32 4.15 5.94
CA LEU A 56 10.97 3.80 6.40
C LEU A 56 11.01 2.80 7.55
N ARG A 57 11.84 1.77 7.45
CA ARG A 57 12.06 0.79 8.52
C ARG A 57 12.45 1.49 9.82
N ASP A 58 13.43 2.38 9.77
CA ASP A 58 13.89 3.13 10.94
C ASP A 58 12.80 4.04 11.52
N LEU A 59 12.03 4.70 10.67
CA LEU A 59 10.90 5.52 11.10
C LEU A 59 9.83 4.68 11.82
N PHE A 60 9.47 3.52 11.27
CA PHE A 60 8.49 2.61 11.90
C PHE A 60 9.03 2.07 13.23
N LYS A 61 10.31 1.68 13.28
CA LYS A 61 10.95 1.22 14.51
C LYS A 61 10.92 2.28 15.61
N ARG A 62 11.30 3.53 15.29
CA ARG A 62 11.29 4.65 16.24
C ARG A 62 9.89 5.00 16.77
N LYS A 63 8.83 4.57 16.10
CA LYS A 63 7.44 4.79 16.49
C LYS A 63 6.79 3.56 17.11
N ASP A 64 7.57 2.51 17.42
CA ASP A 64 7.07 1.21 17.90
C ASP A 64 5.98 0.62 17.01
N LEU A 65 6.11 0.86 15.68
CA LEU A 65 5.19 0.33 14.68
C LEU A 65 5.70 -0.94 14.03
N LEU A 66 7.02 -1.19 14.01
CA LEU A 66 7.63 -2.32 13.31
C LEU A 66 7.40 -3.63 14.08
N ARG A 67 6.14 -4.02 14.18
CA ARG A 67 5.67 -5.21 14.91
C ARG A 67 4.44 -5.79 14.22
N GLY A 68 4.30 -7.12 14.25
CA GLY A 68 3.18 -7.80 13.62
C GLY A 68 1.80 -7.46 14.21
N ASP A 69 1.72 -7.15 15.49
CA ASP A 69 0.47 -6.74 16.15
C ASP A 69 0.11 -5.27 15.91
N ARG A 70 1.06 -4.42 15.45
CA ARG A 70 0.86 -2.98 15.25
C ARG A 70 0.75 -2.54 13.81
N LEU A 71 1.40 -3.26 12.87
CA LEU A 71 1.51 -2.85 11.46
C LEU A 71 1.23 -4.02 10.52
N SER A 72 0.43 -3.77 9.50
CA SER A 72 0.28 -4.64 8.34
C SER A 72 0.66 -3.89 7.07
N LEU A 73 1.56 -4.47 6.28
CA LEU A 73 2.07 -3.89 5.05
C LEU A 73 1.62 -4.68 3.83
N MET A 74 1.36 -3.96 2.76
CA MET A 74 1.19 -4.47 1.40
C MET A 74 2.31 -3.91 0.53
N ILE A 75 2.83 -4.71 -0.38
CA ILE A 75 3.71 -4.24 -1.43
C ILE A 75 2.87 -3.59 -2.54
N GLY A 76 3.34 -2.44 -3.07
CA GLY A 76 2.76 -1.79 -4.23
C GLY A 76 3.61 -2.00 -5.49
N ASN A 77 3.15 -1.51 -6.62
CA ASN A 77 3.89 -1.67 -7.87
C ASN A 77 5.16 -0.80 -7.93
N HIS A 78 5.16 0.36 -7.27
CA HIS A 78 6.35 1.20 -7.14
C HIS A 78 7.42 0.56 -6.23
N ASP A 79 7.02 -0.22 -5.24
CA ASP A 79 7.94 -0.98 -4.38
C ASP A 79 8.67 -2.13 -5.13
N VAL A 80 8.14 -2.53 -6.29
CA VAL A 80 8.73 -3.59 -7.13
C VAL A 80 9.48 -3.02 -8.33
N TYR A 81 8.81 -2.14 -9.11
CA TYR A 81 9.30 -1.68 -10.41
C TYR A 81 9.81 -0.26 -10.39
N GLY A 82 9.49 0.49 -9.34
CA GLY A 82 9.65 1.94 -9.30
C GLY A 82 8.69 2.67 -10.23
N GLY A 83 8.74 3.99 -10.16
CA GLY A 83 7.97 4.90 -11.01
C GLY A 83 8.78 5.44 -12.18
N ILE A 84 8.12 6.27 -12.98
CA ILE A 84 8.73 7.15 -13.98
C ILE A 84 8.92 8.51 -13.28
N VAL A 85 10.17 8.86 -12.97
CA VAL A 85 10.51 10.08 -12.23
C VAL A 85 11.06 11.16 -13.15
N THR A 86 11.82 10.74 -14.16
CA THR A 86 12.43 11.65 -15.14
C THR A 86 11.87 11.40 -16.54
N PRO A 87 11.92 12.38 -17.46
CA PRO A 87 11.54 12.16 -18.85
C PRO A 87 12.31 11.02 -19.53
N ASN A 88 13.56 10.78 -19.14
CA ASN A 88 14.36 9.68 -19.69
C ASN A 88 13.83 8.32 -19.23
N ASP A 89 13.25 8.22 -18.05
CA ASP A 89 12.67 6.96 -17.56
C ASP A 89 11.56 6.44 -18.48
N ILE A 90 10.83 7.31 -19.17
CA ILE A 90 9.78 6.92 -20.12
C ILE A 90 10.34 5.98 -21.19
N PHE A 91 11.53 6.26 -21.68
CA PHE A 91 12.15 5.45 -22.74
C PHE A 91 12.81 4.18 -22.22
N THR A 92 13.36 4.22 -21.00
CA THR A 92 14.11 3.11 -20.39
C THR A 92 13.27 2.23 -19.48
N PHE A 93 12.04 2.63 -19.13
CA PHE A 93 11.18 1.94 -18.16
C PHE A 93 10.93 0.47 -18.50
N HIS A 94 10.70 0.17 -19.78
CA HIS A 94 10.50 -1.20 -20.22
C HIS A 94 11.71 -2.09 -19.99
N GLU A 95 12.90 -1.61 -20.35
CA GLU A 95 14.16 -2.32 -20.14
C GLU A 95 14.47 -2.51 -18.66
N LYS A 96 14.19 -1.49 -17.84
CA LYS A 96 14.29 -1.56 -16.38
C LYS A 96 13.40 -2.66 -15.84
N CYS A 97 12.12 -2.68 -16.21
CA CYS A 97 11.14 -3.66 -15.73
C CYS A 97 11.47 -5.10 -16.17
N GLU A 98 12.04 -5.29 -17.36
CA GLU A 98 12.46 -6.62 -17.85
C GLU A 98 13.61 -7.22 -17.04
N LYS A 99 14.51 -6.38 -16.52
CA LYS A 99 15.67 -6.81 -15.71
C LYS A 99 15.29 -7.10 -14.25
N ILE A 100 14.10 -6.66 -13.80
CA ILE A 100 13.65 -6.85 -12.43
C ILE A 100 13.17 -8.28 -12.21
N ASN A 101 13.81 -8.96 -11.24
CA ASN A 101 13.29 -10.21 -10.73
C ASN A 101 12.19 -9.93 -9.70
N TYR A 102 10.96 -10.20 -10.07
CA TYR A 102 9.78 -9.97 -9.24
C TYR A 102 9.86 -10.67 -7.88
N HIS A 103 10.30 -11.94 -7.85
CA HIS A 103 10.38 -12.71 -6.61
C HIS A 103 11.48 -12.20 -5.69
N LEU A 104 12.62 -11.78 -6.23
CA LEU A 104 13.66 -11.14 -5.42
C LEU A 104 13.15 -9.83 -4.79
N ARG A 105 12.39 -9.02 -5.52
CA ARG A 105 11.80 -7.79 -4.97
C ARG A 105 10.80 -8.06 -3.85
N LEU A 106 9.99 -9.11 -3.97
CA LEU A 106 9.12 -9.54 -2.87
C LEU A 106 9.93 -9.96 -1.64
N ASN A 107 11.01 -10.71 -1.85
CA ASN A 107 11.90 -11.14 -0.77
C ASN A 107 12.61 -9.94 -0.10
N GLU A 108 13.13 -9.01 -0.88
CA GLU A 108 13.76 -7.78 -0.36
C GLU A 108 12.77 -6.99 0.49
N PHE A 109 11.56 -6.75 -0.01
CA PHE A 109 10.51 -6.06 0.75
C PHE A 109 10.20 -6.79 2.06
N TYR A 110 10.08 -8.11 2.03
CA TYR A 110 9.88 -8.92 3.24
C TYR A 110 11.05 -8.76 4.21
N LEU A 111 12.30 -8.82 3.76
CA LEU A 111 13.48 -8.71 4.62
C LEU A 111 13.58 -7.35 5.31
N TYR A 112 13.16 -6.26 4.64
CA TYR A 112 13.10 -4.94 5.28
C TYR A 112 12.05 -4.86 6.39
N PHE A 113 10.96 -5.60 6.29
CA PHE A 113 9.78 -5.44 7.16
C PHE A 113 9.31 -6.73 7.81
N PHE A 114 10.19 -7.73 7.98
CA PHE A 114 9.82 -9.09 8.40
C PHE A 114 9.05 -9.12 9.73
N GLU A 115 9.34 -8.20 10.66
CA GLU A 115 8.67 -8.12 11.95
C GLU A 115 7.17 -7.84 11.81
N THR A 116 6.78 -7.18 10.72
CA THR A 116 5.35 -6.92 10.44
C THR A 116 4.60 -8.16 9.96
N PHE A 117 5.32 -9.20 9.55
CA PHE A 117 4.77 -10.50 9.16
C PHE A 117 4.79 -11.53 10.29
N GLU A 118 5.25 -11.16 11.48
CA GLU A 118 5.19 -12.01 12.66
C GLU A 118 3.77 -12.07 13.23
N ASN A 119 3.51 -13.12 14.02
CA ASN A 119 2.22 -13.34 14.69
C ASN A 119 1.01 -13.38 13.73
N CYS A 120 1.23 -13.82 12.49
CA CYS A 120 0.14 -14.09 11.56
C CYS A 120 -0.64 -15.33 12.01
N ALA A 121 -1.97 -15.25 11.97
CA ALA A 121 -2.84 -16.42 12.17
C ALA A 121 -2.73 -17.40 11.00
N TYR A 122 -2.39 -16.88 9.81
CA TYR A 122 -2.08 -17.65 8.62
C TYR A 122 -1.05 -16.89 7.77
N ARG A 123 -0.12 -17.63 7.15
CA ARG A 123 0.82 -17.09 6.17
C ARG A 123 1.26 -18.18 5.19
N ASN A 124 1.19 -17.88 3.90
CA ASN A 124 1.78 -18.69 2.85
C ASN A 124 2.81 -17.84 2.11
N ASP A 125 4.09 -18.15 2.31
CA ASP A 125 5.24 -17.37 1.86
C ASP A 125 5.13 -15.91 2.35
N TYR A 126 5.16 -14.91 1.46
CA TYR A 126 4.97 -13.48 1.78
C TYR A 126 3.51 -13.06 1.72
N TYR A 127 2.76 -13.61 0.76
CA TYR A 127 1.34 -13.33 0.53
C TYR A 127 0.63 -14.58 -0.03
N PRO A 128 -0.64 -14.86 0.36
CA PRO A 128 -1.40 -14.09 1.33
C PRO A 128 -0.96 -14.35 2.76
N TYR A 129 -1.23 -13.38 3.63
CA TYR A 129 -1.18 -13.60 5.07
C TYR A 129 -2.45 -13.08 5.75
N ALA A 130 -2.73 -13.58 6.95
CA ALA A 130 -3.86 -13.13 7.74
C ALA A 130 -3.48 -12.91 9.20
N LYS A 131 -4.06 -11.87 9.80
CA LYS A 131 -3.97 -11.57 11.23
C LYS A 131 -5.35 -11.63 11.86
N LYS A 132 -5.43 -12.15 13.09
CA LYS A 132 -6.67 -12.25 13.82
C LYS A 132 -6.60 -11.46 15.12
N PHE A 133 -7.57 -10.58 15.32
CA PHE A 133 -7.72 -9.74 16.50
C PHE A 133 -9.10 -9.97 17.11
N GLY A 134 -9.23 -10.97 18.00
CA GLY A 134 -10.52 -11.36 18.52
C GLY A 134 -11.51 -11.80 17.42
N ASP A 135 -12.59 -11.05 17.26
CA ASP A 135 -13.64 -11.28 16.25
C ASP A 135 -13.35 -10.64 14.88
N LEU A 136 -12.14 -10.10 14.65
CA LEU A 136 -11.72 -9.49 13.38
C LEU A 136 -10.62 -10.33 12.72
N LEU A 137 -10.82 -10.64 11.44
CA LEU A 137 -9.82 -11.20 10.53
C LEU A 137 -9.40 -10.12 9.51
N ILE A 138 -8.10 -9.88 9.40
CA ILE A 138 -7.49 -9.00 8.41
C ILE A 138 -6.67 -9.86 7.45
N VAL A 139 -6.98 -9.85 6.16
CA VAL A 139 -6.30 -10.65 5.13
C VAL A 139 -5.57 -9.74 4.16
N ALA A 140 -4.29 -9.97 3.98
CA ALA A 140 -3.44 -9.31 3.00
C ALA A 140 -3.42 -10.12 1.69
N MET A 141 -3.75 -9.48 0.57
CA MET A 141 -3.80 -10.12 -0.73
C MET A 141 -3.00 -9.29 -1.75
N ASN A 142 -1.82 -9.80 -2.15
CA ASN A 142 -0.98 -9.11 -3.12
C ASN A 142 -1.63 -9.08 -4.51
N SER A 143 -1.73 -7.89 -5.06
CA SER A 143 -2.28 -7.66 -6.40
C SER A 143 -1.26 -7.16 -7.42
N VAL A 144 -0.01 -6.95 -7.01
CA VAL A 144 1.07 -6.62 -7.95
C VAL A 144 1.38 -7.84 -8.80
N MET A 145 1.44 -7.65 -10.09
CA MET A 145 1.72 -8.75 -11.02
C MET A 145 3.08 -8.58 -11.69
N PRO A 146 3.72 -9.69 -12.11
CA PRO A 146 4.95 -9.62 -12.89
C PRO A 146 4.79 -8.73 -14.12
N TYR A 147 5.87 -8.05 -14.49
CA TYR A 147 5.94 -7.24 -15.70
C TYR A 147 5.67 -8.10 -16.95
N SER A 148 5.05 -7.47 -17.95
CA SER A 148 4.84 -8.10 -19.26
C SER A 148 4.59 -7.02 -20.29
N LYS A 149 5.35 -7.00 -21.38
CA LYS A 149 5.16 -6.06 -22.51
C LYS A 149 3.72 -6.00 -23.03
N VAL A 150 3.01 -7.12 -23.01
CA VAL A 150 1.64 -7.21 -23.54
C VAL A 150 0.57 -7.05 -22.46
N ARG A 151 0.78 -7.69 -21.31
CA ARG A 151 -0.26 -7.76 -20.27
C ARG A 151 -0.13 -6.68 -19.20
N ASN A 152 1.07 -6.15 -18.98
CA ASN A 152 1.36 -5.17 -17.95
C ASN A 152 2.50 -4.23 -18.39
N PRO A 153 2.35 -3.50 -19.52
CA PRO A 153 3.44 -2.75 -20.14
C PRO A 153 3.99 -1.61 -19.27
N PHE A 154 3.20 -1.09 -18.36
CA PHE A 154 3.61 -0.01 -17.44
C PHE A 154 3.80 -0.52 -16.00
N ALA A 155 3.87 -1.85 -15.80
CA ALA A 155 4.03 -2.46 -14.48
C ALA A 155 2.99 -2.01 -13.41
N SER A 156 1.91 -1.36 -13.83
CA SER A 156 0.91 -0.71 -12.98
C SER A 156 -0.48 -1.38 -12.99
N ASN A 157 -0.64 -2.46 -13.78
CA ASN A 157 -1.85 -3.29 -13.70
C ASN A 157 -1.75 -4.31 -12.58
N GLY A 158 -2.86 -4.52 -11.88
CA GLY A 158 -2.98 -5.53 -10.84
C GLY A 158 -3.66 -6.82 -11.29
N SER A 159 -3.30 -7.91 -10.66
CA SER A 159 -4.03 -9.18 -10.73
C SER A 159 -3.65 -10.05 -9.54
N VAL A 160 -4.61 -10.78 -9.00
CA VAL A 160 -4.32 -11.85 -8.05
C VAL A 160 -4.19 -13.15 -8.84
N ASN A 161 -3.08 -13.89 -8.69
CA ASN A 161 -2.88 -15.18 -9.34
C ASN A 161 -3.83 -16.23 -8.78
N LEU A 162 -3.91 -17.39 -9.41
CA LEU A 162 -4.89 -18.43 -9.02
C LEU A 162 -4.49 -19.10 -7.70
N GLU A 163 -3.24 -19.31 -7.49
CA GLU A 163 -2.69 -19.92 -6.26
C GLU A 163 -3.06 -19.06 -5.04
N GLN A 164 -2.66 -17.80 -5.04
CA GLN A 164 -2.99 -16.88 -3.96
C GLN A 164 -4.51 -16.70 -3.76
N TYR A 165 -5.28 -16.70 -4.86
CA TYR A 165 -6.74 -16.66 -4.79
C TYR A 165 -7.30 -17.86 -4.02
N ASN A 166 -6.79 -19.07 -4.29
CA ASN A 166 -7.21 -20.29 -3.60
C ASN A 166 -6.77 -20.27 -2.13
N GLU A 167 -5.58 -19.77 -1.83
CA GLU A 167 -5.10 -19.62 -0.46
C GLU A 167 -5.96 -18.63 0.34
N VAL A 168 -6.37 -17.50 -0.27
CA VAL A 168 -7.31 -16.56 0.39
C VAL A 168 -8.66 -17.24 0.68
N ILE A 169 -9.13 -18.13 -0.22
CA ILE A 169 -10.34 -18.92 0.04
C ILE A 169 -10.15 -19.84 1.24
N LYS A 170 -9.04 -20.58 1.34
CA LYS A 170 -8.73 -21.43 2.49
C LYS A 170 -8.73 -20.64 3.80
N ILE A 171 -8.09 -19.47 3.81
CA ILE A 171 -8.11 -18.57 4.97
C ILE A 171 -9.54 -18.22 5.37
N LEU A 172 -10.36 -17.81 4.40
CA LEU A 172 -11.75 -17.39 4.67
C LEU A 172 -12.65 -18.55 5.11
N GLU A 173 -12.34 -19.77 4.70
CA GLU A 173 -13.02 -21.00 5.16
C GLU A 173 -12.56 -21.41 6.56
N GLU A 174 -11.27 -21.43 6.84
CA GLU A 174 -10.68 -21.74 8.14
C GLU A 174 -11.19 -20.78 9.22
N PHE A 175 -11.23 -19.48 8.91
CA PHE A 175 -11.72 -18.46 9.83
C PHE A 175 -13.19 -18.08 9.57
N SER A 176 -14.02 -19.00 9.10
CA SER A 176 -15.43 -18.75 8.77
C SER A 176 -16.27 -18.26 9.96
N SER A 177 -15.94 -18.68 11.19
CA SER A 177 -16.61 -18.29 12.42
C SER A 177 -16.31 -16.86 12.87
N VAL A 178 -15.28 -16.21 12.33
CA VAL A 178 -14.91 -14.83 12.68
C VAL A 178 -15.97 -13.87 12.13
N LYS A 179 -16.46 -12.97 13.01
CA LYS A 179 -17.61 -12.11 12.69
C LYS A 179 -17.30 -11.01 11.68
N ARG A 180 -16.10 -10.44 11.74
CA ARG A 180 -15.67 -9.33 10.88
C ARG A 180 -14.49 -9.73 10.00
N LYS A 181 -14.63 -9.52 8.72
CA LYS A 181 -13.60 -9.86 7.71
C LYS A 181 -13.23 -8.63 6.91
N LEU A 182 -11.97 -8.26 6.96
CA LEU A 182 -11.37 -7.17 6.21
C LEU A 182 -10.30 -7.74 5.28
N ILE A 183 -10.30 -7.33 4.03
CA ILE A 183 -9.22 -7.65 3.08
C ILE A 183 -8.54 -6.36 2.67
N PHE A 184 -7.21 -6.36 2.56
CA PHE A 184 -6.51 -5.25 1.97
C PHE A 184 -5.57 -5.70 0.85
N THR A 185 -5.43 -4.83 -0.14
CA THR A 185 -4.65 -5.06 -1.35
C THR A 185 -4.18 -3.70 -1.87
N HIS A 186 -3.28 -3.66 -2.85
CA HIS A 186 -2.84 -2.38 -3.39
C HIS A 186 -3.80 -1.82 -4.46
N HIS A 187 -4.16 -2.62 -5.47
CA HIS A 187 -4.85 -2.12 -6.66
C HIS A 187 -6.34 -1.85 -6.49
N HIS A 188 -6.80 -0.82 -7.19
CA HIS A 188 -8.14 -0.26 -7.15
C HIS A 188 -9.23 -1.13 -7.83
N PHE A 189 -10.39 -1.29 -7.19
CA PHE A 189 -11.49 -2.14 -7.68
C PHE A 189 -12.48 -1.41 -8.58
N ASN A 190 -12.60 -0.10 -8.47
CA ASN A 190 -13.63 0.65 -9.21
C ASN A 190 -13.28 0.79 -10.71
N LYS A 191 -14.24 1.28 -11.48
CA LYS A 191 -14.01 1.75 -12.84
C LYS A 191 -13.57 3.21 -12.78
N ILE A 192 -12.43 3.51 -13.35
CA ILE A 192 -11.97 4.88 -13.46
C ILE A 192 -12.83 5.58 -14.52
N LYS A 193 -13.58 6.58 -14.11
CA LYS A 193 -14.40 7.38 -15.03
C LYS A 193 -13.49 8.29 -15.85
N SER A 194 -13.67 8.29 -17.17
CA SER A 194 -13.03 9.25 -18.05
C SER A 194 -13.54 10.66 -17.75
N LEU A 195 -12.70 11.56 -17.30
CA LEU A 195 -13.00 12.99 -17.34
C LEU A 195 -12.88 13.43 -18.81
N ARG A 196 -13.96 13.92 -19.39
CA ARG A 196 -13.96 14.52 -20.73
C ARG A 196 -13.37 15.93 -20.62
N THR A 197 -12.07 16.05 -20.70
CA THR A 197 -11.37 17.33 -20.86
C THR A 197 -10.59 17.26 -22.17
N GLY A 198 -10.55 18.32 -22.98
CA GLY A 198 -9.93 18.32 -24.32
C GLY A 198 -8.39 18.41 -24.30
N GLY A 199 -7.71 17.93 -25.35
CA GLY A 199 -6.28 18.12 -25.62
C GLY A 199 -5.38 16.91 -25.34
N LEU A 200 -4.06 17.06 -25.58
CA LEU A 200 -3.00 16.06 -25.38
C LEU A 200 -2.97 15.47 -23.96
N TYR A 201 -3.38 16.24 -22.96
CA TYR A 201 -3.57 15.82 -21.57
C TYR A 201 -4.57 14.65 -21.43
N ASN A 202 -5.54 14.56 -22.35
CA ASN A 202 -6.51 13.46 -22.38
C ASN A 202 -5.94 12.15 -22.86
N VAL A 203 -5.00 12.19 -23.80
CA VAL A 203 -4.36 10.98 -24.33
C VAL A 203 -3.55 10.32 -23.21
N TRP A 204 -2.76 11.12 -22.48
CA TRP A 204 -1.98 10.63 -21.34
C TRP A 204 -2.86 10.10 -20.21
N ASN A 205 -3.88 10.85 -19.79
CA ASN A 205 -4.84 10.40 -18.78
C ASN A 205 -5.61 9.14 -19.20
N ASN A 206 -5.87 8.93 -20.48
CA ASN A 206 -6.53 7.73 -20.97
C ASN A 206 -5.58 6.52 -21.00
N ILE A 207 -4.30 6.73 -21.29
CA ILE A 207 -3.26 5.70 -21.21
C ILE A 207 -3.11 5.28 -19.74
N GLU A 208 -2.91 6.23 -18.83
CA GLU A 208 -2.80 5.99 -17.39
C GLU A 208 -4.01 5.21 -16.86
N LYS A 209 -5.23 5.63 -17.19
CA LYS A 209 -6.47 4.93 -16.79
C LYS A 209 -6.58 3.50 -17.35
N GLN A 210 -5.97 3.21 -18.48
CA GLN A 210 -5.95 1.86 -19.04
C GLN A 210 -4.92 0.96 -18.37
N THR A 211 -3.89 1.54 -17.78
CA THR A 211 -2.74 0.84 -17.22
C THR A 211 -2.83 0.56 -15.71
N ILE A 212 -3.81 1.15 -15.00
CA ILE A 212 -4.00 0.96 -13.55
C ILE A 212 -5.20 0.06 -13.22
N LYS A 213 -5.39 -0.99 -13.99
CA LYS A 213 -6.56 -1.89 -13.86
C LYS A 213 -6.25 -3.11 -13.03
N LEU A 214 -7.06 -3.37 -12.03
CA LEU A 214 -7.12 -4.70 -11.43
C LEU A 214 -7.84 -5.66 -12.38
N LYS A 215 -7.14 -6.71 -12.84
CA LYS A 215 -7.67 -7.72 -13.75
C LYS A 215 -8.46 -8.80 -13.01
N LYS A 216 -9.29 -9.56 -13.74
CA LYS A 216 -10.07 -10.69 -13.20
C LYS A 216 -10.95 -10.36 -11.98
N LYS A 217 -11.42 -9.11 -11.85
CA LYS A 217 -12.25 -8.64 -10.73
C LYS A 217 -13.50 -9.49 -10.48
N LYS A 218 -14.10 -10.10 -11.51
CA LYS A 218 -15.34 -10.88 -11.36
C LYS A 218 -15.19 -11.99 -10.33
N ARG A 219 -14.10 -12.77 -10.39
CA ARG A 219 -13.85 -13.84 -9.43
C ARG A 219 -13.60 -13.31 -8.01
N LEU A 220 -12.90 -12.17 -7.89
CA LEU A 220 -12.66 -11.53 -6.60
C LEU A 220 -13.98 -11.04 -5.97
N PHE A 221 -14.85 -10.38 -6.73
CA PHE A 221 -16.17 -9.99 -6.23
C PHE A 221 -17.01 -11.18 -5.77
N ASN A 222 -16.96 -12.30 -6.49
CA ASN A 222 -17.68 -13.51 -6.11
C ASN A 222 -17.16 -14.07 -4.78
N MET A 223 -15.84 -14.13 -4.60
CA MET A 223 -15.20 -14.57 -3.36
C MET A 223 -15.58 -13.64 -2.20
N LEU A 224 -15.41 -12.32 -2.35
CA LEU A 224 -15.70 -11.34 -1.32
C LEU A 224 -17.15 -11.45 -0.82
N ARG A 225 -18.10 -11.66 -1.76
CA ARG A 225 -19.52 -11.84 -1.41
C ARG A 225 -19.79 -13.20 -0.75
N LYS A 226 -19.23 -14.29 -1.31
CA LYS A 226 -19.45 -15.67 -0.79
C LYS A 226 -19.04 -15.75 0.67
N TYR A 227 -17.94 -15.11 1.05
CA TYR A 227 -17.38 -15.18 2.39
C TYR A 227 -17.74 -14.00 3.29
N ASN A 228 -18.70 -13.15 2.86
CA ASN A 228 -19.19 -12.01 3.63
C ASN A 228 -18.07 -11.09 4.11
N VAL A 229 -17.19 -10.66 3.19
CA VAL A 229 -16.16 -9.68 3.50
C VAL A 229 -16.82 -8.32 3.72
N ASP A 230 -16.63 -7.74 4.92
CA ASP A 230 -17.27 -6.49 5.34
C ASP A 230 -16.67 -5.27 4.65
N LEU A 231 -15.33 -5.24 4.50
CA LEU A 231 -14.61 -4.08 4.01
C LEU A 231 -13.36 -4.48 3.23
N VAL A 232 -13.11 -3.81 2.11
CA VAL A 232 -11.88 -3.95 1.33
C VAL A 232 -11.13 -2.63 1.32
N LEU A 233 -9.87 -2.64 1.76
CA LEU A 233 -8.97 -1.49 1.78
C LEU A 233 -8.00 -1.56 0.60
N HIS A 234 -7.70 -0.42 0.00
CA HIS A 234 -6.72 -0.34 -1.10
C HIS A 234 -6.20 1.09 -1.30
N GLY A 235 -5.21 1.24 -2.19
CA GLY A 235 -4.63 2.50 -2.64
C GLY A 235 -4.60 2.61 -4.16
N HIS A 236 -3.42 2.96 -4.70
CA HIS A 236 -3.05 2.97 -6.11
C HIS A 236 -3.69 4.06 -6.98
N TYR A 237 -4.92 4.43 -6.76
CA TYR A 237 -5.62 5.45 -7.56
C TYR A 237 -5.54 6.85 -6.93
N HIS A 238 -4.62 7.14 -6.09
CA HIS A 238 -4.31 8.44 -5.46
C HIS A 238 -5.52 9.33 -5.11
N LYS A 239 -6.74 8.75 -5.04
CA LYS A 239 -7.96 9.46 -4.69
C LYS A 239 -8.60 8.82 -3.48
N SER A 240 -8.59 9.52 -2.34
CA SER A 240 -9.30 9.06 -1.16
C SER A 240 -10.80 9.04 -1.44
N GLU A 241 -11.41 7.86 -1.34
CA GLU A 241 -12.84 7.66 -1.56
C GLU A 241 -13.36 6.41 -0.84
N GLU A 242 -14.59 6.51 -0.35
CA GLU A 242 -15.38 5.36 0.04
C GLU A 242 -16.41 5.07 -1.04
N TYR A 243 -16.60 3.80 -1.40
CA TYR A 243 -17.60 3.42 -2.40
C TYR A 243 -18.14 2.02 -2.19
N TYR A 244 -19.32 1.77 -2.75
CA TYR A 244 -19.93 0.44 -2.77
C TYR A 244 -19.93 -0.13 -4.19
N ARG A 245 -19.61 -1.41 -4.30
CA ARG A 245 -19.66 -2.11 -5.57
C ARG A 245 -20.05 -3.56 -5.37
N LYS A 246 -21.10 -3.99 -6.07
CA LYS A 246 -21.62 -5.37 -5.95
C LYS A 246 -22.02 -5.74 -4.50
N GLY A 247 -22.50 -4.78 -3.71
CA GLY A 247 -22.86 -4.97 -2.32
C GLY A 247 -21.70 -4.99 -1.33
N ILE A 248 -20.44 -4.81 -1.79
CA ILE A 248 -19.25 -4.78 -0.96
C ILE A 248 -18.80 -3.34 -0.76
N ARG A 249 -18.37 -3.02 0.46
CA ARG A 249 -17.82 -1.72 0.85
C ARG A 249 -16.33 -1.68 0.56
N PHE A 250 -15.87 -0.60 -0.06
CA PHE A 250 -14.46 -0.36 -0.39
C PHE A 250 -14.02 0.99 0.14
N LEU A 251 -12.77 1.05 0.59
CA LEU A 251 -12.15 2.27 1.07
C LEU A 251 -10.78 2.44 0.42
N ASN A 252 -10.64 3.49 -0.37
CA ASN A 252 -9.37 3.90 -0.96
C ASN A 252 -8.72 4.96 -0.08
N ALA A 253 -7.48 4.73 0.37
CA ALA A 253 -6.74 5.74 1.12
C ALA A 253 -6.35 6.94 0.24
N GLY A 254 -6.19 6.73 -1.06
CA GLY A 254 -5.56 7.69 -1.95
C GLY A 254 -4.06 7.80 -1.69
N ALA A 255 -3.37 8.72 -2.36
CA ALA A 255 -2.02 9.04 -1.99
C ALA A 255 -2.03 9.80 -0.66
N THR A 256 -1.45 9.21 0.36
CA THR A 256 -1.33 9.85 1.66
C THR A 256 -0.40 11.06 1.56
N ILE A 257 0.66 10.93 0.74
CA ILE A 257 1.54 12.03 0.35
C ILE A 257 1.28 12.35 -1.12
N LYS A 258 0.98 13.58 -1.42
CA LYS A 258 0.72 14.03 -2.79
C LYS A 258 1.45 15.33 -3.06
N ASP A 259 2.08 15.42 -4.24
CA ASP A 259 2.52 16.68 -4.86
C ASP A 259 1.28 17.57 -5.16
N SER A 260 0.64 18.07 -4.11
CA SER A 260 -0.52 18.95 -4.24
C SER A 260 -0.18 20.34 -3.69
N PRO A 261 -0.51 21.41 -4.42
CA PRO A 261 -0.33 22.77 -3.89
C PRO A 261 -1.10 23.04 -2.60
N ARG A 262 -2.12 22.23 -2.30
CA ARG A 262 -2.94 22.37 -1.07
C ARG A 262 -2.42 21.59 0.13
N LYS A 263 -1.39 20.75 -0.03
CA LYS A 263 -0.72 20.00 1.06
C LYS A 263 -1.67 19.40 2.11
N THR A 264 -2.77 18.84 1.66
CA THR A 264 -3.75 18.18 2.53
C THR A 264 -3.56 16.68 2.47
N ILE A 265 -3.18 16.09 3.59
CA ILE A 265 -3.10 14.66 3.80
C ILE A 265 -4.47 14.11 4.20
N ARG A 266 -4.79 12.90 3.75
CA ARG A 266 -5.98 12.17 4.19
C ARG A 266 -5.58 10.86 4.83
N ILE A 267 -6.22 10.55 5.95
CA ILE A 267 -6.02 9.34 6.72
C ILE A 267 -7.40 8.73 6.99
N ASN A 268 -7.56 7.45 6.70
CA ASN A 268 -8.78 6.74 7.05
C ASN A 268 -8.68 6.19 8.47
N ILE A 269 -9.65 6.52 9.31
CA ILE A 269 -9.82 5.96 10.65
C ILE A 269 -11.01 5.02 10.60
N ILE A 270 -10.79 3.76 10.98
CA ILE A 270 -11.79 2.69 10.90
C ILE A 270 -12.00 2.16 12.30
N GLU A 271 -13.20 2.30 12.82
CA GLU A 271 -13.59 1.73 14.10
C GLU A 271 -14.46 0.50 13.88
N ILE A 272 -14.02 -0.62 14.44
CA ILE A 272 -14.66 -1.93 14.29
C ILE A 272 -15.19 -2.39 15.62
N SER A 273 -16.52 -2.56 15.70
CA SER A 273 -17.22 -3.19 16.82
C SER A 273 -17.91 -4.48 16.37
N LYS A 274 -18.54 -5.17 17.32
CA LYS A 274 -19.37 -6.33 17.00
C LYS A 274 -20.58 -5.97 16.13
N GLU A 275 -21.12 -4.76 16.32
CA GLU A 275 -22.34 -4.30 15.67
C GLU A 275 -22.09 -3.63 14.32
N LYS A 276 -21.03 -2.82 14.22
CA LYS A 276 -20.78 -1.98 13.04
C LYS A 276 -19.31 -1.73 12.75
N ILE A 277 -19.06 -1.33 11.50
CA ILE A 277 -17.80 -0.72 11.06
C ILE A 277 -18.10 0.73 10.67
N SER A 278 -17.51 1.67 11.39
CA SER A 278 -17.53 3.09 11.06
C SER A 278 -16.22 3.52 10.42
N VAL A 279 -16.30 4.48 9.49
CA VAL A 279 -15.16 5.04 8.77
C VAL A 279 -15.24 6.55 8.86
N ASP A 280 -14.13 7.16 9.26
CA ASP A 280 -13.91 8.61 9.19
C ASP A 280 -12.68 8.91 8.33
N ILE A 281 -12.79 9.90 7.45
CA ILE A 281 -11.67 10.35 6.59
C ILE A 281 -11.15 11.66 7.15
N LYS A 282 -10.13 11.57 7.99
CA LYS A 282 -9.51 12.74 8.60
C LYS A 282 -8.61 13.47 7.61
N LYS A 283 -8.75 14.79 7.56
CA LYS A 283 -7.92 15.69 6.74
C LYS A 283 -6.94 16.41 7.64
N LEU A 284 -5.67 16.38 7.27
CA LEU A 284 -4.58 17.06 7.95
C LEU A 284 -4.01 18.12 7.02
N ASP A 285 -3.85 19.35 7.52
CA ASP A 285 -3.19 20.43 6.78
C ASP A 285 -1.73 20.53 7.17
N LEU A 286 -0.85 20.27 6.23
CA LEU A 286 0.60 20.37 6.44
C LEU A 286 1.08 21.81 6.65
N ASN A 287 0.34 22.81 6.17
CA ASN A 287 0.74 24.21 6.31
C ASN A 287 0.58 24.73 7.73
N SER A 288 -0.35 24.16 8.51
CA SER A 288 -0.59 24.54 9.91
C SER A 288 0.56 24.20 10.85
N HIS A 289 1.55 23.41 10.41
CA HIS A 289 2.61 22.85 11.25
C HIS A 289 4.04 23.22 10.79
N ARG A 290 4.21 24.10 9.81
CA ARG A 290 5.52 24.51 9.27
C ARG A 290 6.35 25.42 10.20
N GLY A 291 5.91 25.66 11.44
CA GLY A 291 6.59 26.53 12.40
C GLY A 291 7.78 25.95 13.13
N VAL A 292 8.14 24.67 12.97
CA VAL A 292 9.27 24.05 13.69
C VAL A 292 10.21 23.37 12.70
N TYR A 293 11.18 24.12 12.22
CA TYR A 293 12.32 23.60 11.46
C TYR A 293 13.33 22.98 12.42
N TYR A 294 13.53 21.68 12.37
CA TYR A 294 14.70 21.05 13.00
C TYR A 294 15.78 20.89 11.93
N PRO A 295 16.96 21.54 12.11
CA PRO A 295 18.06 21.34 11.17
C PRO A 295 18.53 19.88 11.21
N VAL A 296 18.62 19.26 10.05
CA VAL A 296 19.20 17.92 9.91
C VAL A 296 20.71 18.04 10.07
N ASN A 297 21.25 17.68 11.21
CA ASN A 297 22.69 17.44 11.34
C ASN A 297 23.08 16.23 10.49
N LYS A 298 23.80 16.49 9.41
CA LYS A 298 24.46 15.49 8.59
C LYS A 298 25.57 14.82 9.39
N THR A 299 25.28 13.72 10.03
CA THR A 299 26.26 12.65 10.33
C THR A 299 25.47 11.42 10.74
N ILE A 300 25.07 10.61 9.77
CA ILE A 300 24.65 9.24 10.02
C ILE A 300 25.83 8.38 9.59
N THR A 301 26.68 8.01 10.55
CA THR A 301 27.54 6.84 10.43
C THR A 301 26.66 5.64 10.66
N GLY A 302 26.29 4.95 9.58
CA GLY A 302 25.48 3.73 9.64
C GLY A 302 26.24 2.59 10.32
N PRO A 303 25.57 1.68 11.02
CA PRO A 303 26.16 0.45 11.46
C PRO A 303 26.47 -0.42 10.25
N GLU A 304 27.67 -1.02 10.24
CA GLU A 304 28.06 -2.02 9.26
C GLU A 304 27.14 -3.23 9.37
N TYR A 305 26.35 -3.48 8.33
CA TYR A 305 25.60 -4.73 8.21
C TYR A 305 26.45 -5.77 7.48
N PRO A 306 26.40 -7.05 7.86
CA PRO A 306 27.14 -8.08 7.16
C PRO A 306 26.67 -8.18 5.70
N ARG A 307 27.60 -8.05 4.76
CA ARG A 307 27.36 -8.32 3.34
C ARG A 307 26.93 -9.78 3.19
N ILE A 308 25.69 -10.01 2.80
CA ILE A 308 25.25 -11.35 2.40
C ILE A 308 25.92 -11.64 1.06
N ILE A 309 26.93 -12.48 1.09
CA ILE A 309 27.51 -13.07 -0.11
C ILE A 309 26.53 -14.14 -0.58
N LEU A 310 25.82 -13.87 -1.66
CA LEU A 310 25.06 -14.89 -2.38
C LEU A 310 26.07 -15.78 -3.11
N GLN A 311 26.20 -17.04 -2.67
CA GLN A 311 26.76 -18.11 -3.48
C GLN A 311 25.69 -18.68 -4.40
#